data_bb7072717582de586132cc28871dc346
#
_entry.id   bb7072717582de586132cc28871dc346
#
_cell.length_a   1.000
_cell.length_b   1.000
_cell.length_c   1.000
_cell.angle_alpha   90.00
_cell.angle_beta   90.00
_cell.angle_gamma   90.00
#
_symmetry.space_group_name_H-M   'P 1'
#
loop_
_entity.id
_entity.type
_entity.pdbx_description
1 polymer ?
#
loop_
_entity_poly.entity_id
_entity_poly.type
_entity_poly.pdbx_seq_one_letter_code
_entity_poly.pdbx_strand_id
1 'polypeptide(L)'
;MKKRIKQFANYVDEKEREHGPYRLLILSNNDIHDPNRTGPLIVEMAKKMNLEVFAADYRGAWTELDDKGQRWIHSFPVGDDGAVPLPTGKEPIEYEKPFKMDPTDTLIMNRGIHVPGITGNQSWYDMSKIFEYEGYTMINGTECHLNCSSKWMNQILFERHKINTPKTVIISHKEGAREAFERLDSDFPLILKTSNGSRGVGVIWVESKKSLEATVQLLYRENEYIDVLLQEYIETKYDVRAIVVAGDVVGSMKRPVPPGDFRSNVAQGSEPVPHDLTKLEIDECIRAAKSVDGLVTGVDFIPGADRERDKPFFIEVNSTPGLIGIEEVLKKEFSVTTEILKKFFNRTRWKDHPAKPDRTMVGPRTYPIKNKQGV
;
A
#
# COMPACT_ATOMS: atom_id res chain seq x y z
N MET A 1 -15.68 13.19 -13.46
CA MET A 1 -15.47 12.59 -12.11
C MET A 1 -16.52 13.04 -11.10
N LYS A 2 -16.73 14.33 -10.80
CA LYS A 2 -17.81 14.80 -9.89
C LYS A 2 -19.24 14.32 -10.26
N LYS A 3 -19.56 14.14 -11.54
CA LYS A 3 -20.87 13.61 -12.00
C LYS A 3 -21.05 12.12 -11.66
N ARG A 4 -19.99 11.29 -11.74
CA ARG A 4 -20.03 9.88 -11.32
C ARG A 4 -20.16 9.73 -9.80
N ILE A 5 -19.47 10.57 -9.03
CA ILE A 5 -19.57 10.57 -7.57
C ILE A 5 -20.96 11.01 -7.11
N LYS A 6 -21.58 12.02 -7.75
CA LYS A 6 -22.97 12.42 -7.47
C LYS A 6 -24.01 11.35 -7.87
N GLN A 7 -23.80 10.60 -8.95
CA GLN A 7 -24.67 9.48 -9.30
C GLN A 7 -24.62 8.37 -8.26
N PHE A 8 -23.45 8.12 -7.65
CA PHE A 8 -23.30 7.13 -6.56
C PHE A 8 -23.95 7.59 -5.25
N ALA A 9 -23.86 8.87 -4.89
CA ALA A 9 -24.44 9.39 -3.67
C ALA A 9 -25.98 9.33 -3.63
N ASN A 10 -26.63 9.35 -4.79
CA ASN A 10 -28.09 9.31 -4.91
C ASN A 10 -28.67 7.89 -5.05
N TYR A 11 -27.85 6.85 -5.00
CA TYR A 11 -28.28 5.45 -5.19
C TYR A 11 -28.36 4.66 -3.87
N VAL A 12 -28.67 5.34 -2.78
CA VAL A 12 -29.01 4.67 -1.51
C VAL A 12 -30.52 4.38 -1.56
N ASP A 13 -30.91 3.27 -2.17
CA ASP A 13 -32.28 2.78 -2.10
C ASP A 13 -32.50 2.13 -0.73
N GLU A 14 -33.52 2.57 0.00
CA GLU A 14 -33.88 2.03 1.33
C GLU A 14 -34.15 0.52 1.30
N LYS A 15 -34.52 -0.05 0.15
CA LYS A 15 -34.74 -1.49 -0.06
C LYS A 15 -33.48 -2.35 0.07
N GLU A 16 -32.29 -1.78 -0.11
CA GLU A 16 -31.03 -2.54 -0.02
C GLU A 16 -30.51 -2.68 1.42
N ARG A 17 -31.12 -2.00 2.39
CA ARG A 17 -30.87 -2.21 3.83
C ARG A 17 -31.44 -3.53 4.35
N GLU A 18 -32.25 -4.24 3.54
CA GLU A 18 -32.81 -5.54 3.88
C GLU A 18 -31.85 -6.72 3.66
N HIS A 19 -30.68 -6.52 3.08
CA HIS A 19 -29.75 -7.60 2.71
C HIS A 19 -28.65 -7.89 3.74
N GLY A 20 -28.93 -7.73 4.99
CA GLY A 20 -28.04 -8.19 6.07
C GLY A 20 -26.80 -7.30 6.28
N PRO A 21 -25.99 -7.61 7.31
CA PRO A 21 -24.78 -6.86 7.59
C PRO A 21 -23.80 -6.99 6.43
N TYR A 22 -23.22 -5.87 5.99
CA TYR A 22 -22.07 -5.86 5.10
C TYR A 22 -20.89 -6.56 5.77
N ARG A 23 -20.10 -7.27 4.98
CA ARG A 23 -19.01 -8.11 5.43
C ARG A 23 -17.67 -7.49 5.10
N LEU A 24 -16.75 -7.54 6.06
CA LEU A 24 -15.37 -7.14 5.89
C LEU A 24 -14.46 -8.32 6.17
N LEU A 25 -13.74 -8.78 5.16
CA LEU A 25 -12.61 -9.67 5.34
C LEU A 25 -11.33 -8.82 5.41
N ILE A 26 -10.57 -8.95 6.48
CA ILE A 26 -9.23 -8.38 6.61
C ILE A 26 -8.23 -9.52 6.42
N LEU A 27 -7.39 -9.41 5.38
CA LEU A 27 -6.26 -10.31 5.16
C LEU A 27 -4.99 -9.59 5.54
N SER A 28 -4.24 -10.14 6.45
CA SER A 28 -3.04 -9.48 6.99
C SER A 28 -1.91 -10.47 7.20
N ASN A 29 -0.75 -9.93 7.51
CA ASN A 29 0.44 -10.62 7.88
C ASN A 29 1.00 -9.95 9.13
N ASN A 30 0.82 -10.57 10.30
CA ASN A 30 1.19 -10.05 11.63
C ASN A 30 0.50 -8.75 12.09
N ASP A 31 -0.40 -8.18 11.29
CA ASP A 31 -0.99 -6.88 11.60
C ASP A 31 -2.23 -7.00 12.50
N ILE A 32 -2.79 -8.21 12.64
CA ILE A 32 -4.07 -8.42 13.33
C ILE A 32 -3.88 -8.59 14.84
N HIS A 33 -2.76 -9.17 15.26
CA HIS A 33 -2.53 -9.59 16.64
C HIS A 33 -1.77 -8.57 17.50
N ASP A 34 -1.10 -7.61 16.88
CA ASP A 34 -0.41 -6.53 17.61
C ASP A 34 -1.38 -5.36 17.86
N PRO A 35 -1.78 -5.07 19.11
CA PRO A 35 -2.71 -3.99 19.43
C PRO A 35 -2.20 -2.61 19.00
N ASN A 36 -0.91 -2.46 18.78
CA ASN A 36 -0.28 -1.23 18.28
C ASN A 36 -0.25 -1.16 16.75
N ARG A 37 -1.00 -2.04 16.08
CA ARG A 37 -1.06 -2.11 14.62
C ARG A 37 -2.41 -1.62 14.08
N THR A 38 -2.41 -1.36 12.79
CA THR A 38 -3.59 -0.86 12.08
C THR A 38 -4.70 -1.91 11.95
N GLY A 39 -4.39 -3.20 11.89
CA GLY A 39 -5.39 -4.27 11.76
C GLY A 39 -6.44 -4.27 12.88
N PRO A 40 -6.03 -4.37 14.16
CA PRO A 40 -6.96 -4.29 15.31
C PRO A 40 -7.81 -3.00 15.32
N LEU A 41 -7.22 -1.87 14.97
CA LEU A 41 -7.94 -0.60 14.86
C LEU A 41 -9.06 -0.67 13.80
N ILE A 42 -8.79 -1.25 12.64
CA ILE A 42 -9.80 -1.42 11.59
C ILE A 42 -10.91 -2.37 12.07
N VAL A 43 -10.56 -3.49 12.72
CA VAL A 43 -11.55 -4.43 13.30
C VAL A 43 -12.45 -3.73 14.29
N GLU A 44 -11.87 -2.95 15.20
CA GLU A 44 -12.63 -2.20 16.21
C GLU A 44 -13.61 -1.22 15.55
N MET A 45 -13.13 -0.40 14.62
CA MET A 45 -13.98 0.58 13.93
C MET A 45 -15.06 -0.08 13.08
N ALA A 46 -14.75 -1.17 12.39
CA ALA A 46 -15.72 -1.91 11.60
C ALA A 46 -16.83 -2.52 12.48
N LYS A 47 -16.46 -3.09 13.63
CA LYS A 47 -17.45 -3.58 14.61
C LYS A 47 -18.34 -2.47 15.15
N LYS A 48 -17.79 -1.27 15.43
CA LYS A 48 -18.58 -0.08 15.82
C LYS A 48 -19.55 0.37 14.72
N MET A 49 -19.26 0.07 13.47
CA MET A 49 -20.16 0.32 12.32
C MET A 49 -21.12 -0.84 12.04
N ASN A 50 -21.22 -1.84 12.92
CA ASN A 50 -22.05 -3.03 12.80
C ASN A 50 -21.74 -3.89 11.55
N LEU A 51 -20.48 -3.90 11.11
CA LEU A 51 -20.05 -4.78 10.03
C LEU A 51 -19.76 -6.18 10.59
N GLU A 52 -20.10 -7.22 9.83
CA GLU A 52 -19.60 -8.57 10.06
C GLU A 52 -18.14 -8.62 9.64
N VAL A 53 -17.22 -8.83 10.59
CA VAL A 53 -15.77 -8.76 10.35
C VAL A 53 -15.14 -10.12 10.58
N PHE A 54 -14.36 -10.56 9.62
CA PHE A 54 -13.47 -11.69 9.74
C PHE A 54 -12.04 -11.20 9.47
N ALA A 55 -11.13 -11.47 10.39
CA ALA A 55 -9.73 -11.13 10.25
C ALA A 55 -8.91 -12.41 10.17
N ALA A 56 -8.17 -12.57 9.06
CA ALA A 56 -7.37 -13.75 8.80
C ALA A 56 -5.90 -13.38 8.56
N ASP A 57 -5.00 -14.15 9.17
CA ASP A 57 -3.59 -14.06 8.87
C ASP A 57 -3.25 -14.99 7.71
N TYR A 58 -2.58 -14.47 6.69
CA TYR A 58 -2.18 -15.24 5.52
C TYR A 58 -1.44 -16.54 5.84
N ARG A 59 -0.68 -16.57 6.94
CA ARG A 59 0.08 -17.76 7.36
C ARG A 59 -0.81 -18.92 7.76
N GLY A 60 -2.02 -18.63 8.24
CA GLY A 60 -2.99 -19.64 8.68
C GLY A 60 -4.26 -19.67 7.82
N ALA A 61 -4.40 -18.80 6.82
CA ALA A 61 -5.60 -18.68 6.01
C ALA A 61 -5.55 -19.57 4.77
N TRP A 62 -6.69 -20.14 4.42
CA TRP A 62 -6.92 -20.77 3.12
C TRP A 62 -8.36 -20.57 2.67
N THR A 63 -8.62 -20.81 1.40
CA THR A 63 -9.95 -20.67 0.82
C THR A 63 -10.37 -21.93 0.09
N GLU A 64 -11.67 -22.22 0.11
CA GLU A 64 -12.27 -23.32 -0.64
C GLU A 64 -13.52 -22.86 -1.39
N LEU A 65 -13.85 -23.58 -2.45
CA LEU A 65 -15.10 -23.49 -3.16
C LEU A 65 -15.87 -24.79 -2.90
N ASP A 66 -17.02 -24.70 -2.22
CA ASP A 66 -17.81 -25.89 -1.92
C ASP A 66 -18.54 -26.46 -3.16
N ASP A 67 -19.16 -27.62 -3.01
CA ASP A 67 -19.90 -28.31 -4.09
C ASP A 67 -21.05 -27.48 -4.68
N LYS A 68 -21.48 -26.43 -3.98
CA LYS A 68 -22.53 -25.51 -4.42
C LYS A 68 -21.97 -24.25 -5.09
N GLY A 69 -20.65 -24.17 -5.25
CA GLY A 69 -19.98 -23.00 -5.80
C GLY A 69 -19.89 -21.82 -4.82
N GLN A 70 -20.08 -22.07 -3.52
CA GLN A 70 -19.92 -21.06 -2.49
C GLN A 70 -18.47 -20.97 -2.05
N ARG A 71 -17.92 -19.75 -2.05
CA ARG A 71 -16.57 -19.46 -1.55
C ARG A 71 -16.60 -19.32 -0.02
N TRP A 72 -15.64 -19.96 0.64
CA TRP A 72 -15.38 -19.84 2.06
C TRP A 72 -13.93 -19.46 2.31
N ILE A 73 -13.68 -18.72 3.37
CA ILE A 73 -12.33 -18.53 3.91
C ILE A 73 -12.26 -19.13 5.31
N HIS A 74 -11.18 -19.80 5.56
CA HIS A 74 -10.81 -20.42 6.82
C HIS A 74 -9.56 -19.77 7.35
N SER A 75 -9.40 -19.75 8.66
CA SER A 75 -8.16 -19.32 9.30
C SER A 75 -7.87 -20.19 10.52
N PHE A 76 -6.62 -20.58 10.68
CA PHE A 76 -6.15 -21.06 11.97
C PHE A 76 -6.08 -19.88 12.95
N PRO A 77 -6.34 -20.12 14.25
CA PRO A 77 -5.97 -19.15 15.26
C PRO A 77 -4.45 -18.92 15.21
N VAL A 78 -4.06 -17.67 15.20
CA VAL A 78 -2.65 -17.26 15.22
C VAL A 78 -2.36 -16.70 16.60
N GLY A 79 -1.34 -17.20 17.28
CA GLY A 79 -0.95 -16.75 18.61
C GLY A 79 -0.48 -15.30 18.66
N ASP A 80 -0.40 -14.72 19.84
CA ASP A 80 0.02 -13.33 20.08
C ASP A 80 1.45 -13.05 19.53
N ASP A 81 2.30 -14.08 19.48
CA ASP A 81 3.61 -14.04 18.86
C ASP A 81 3.57 -14.15 17.32
N GLY A 82 2.37 -14.31 16.76
CA GLY A 82 2.14 -14.52 15.36
C GLY A 82 2.48 -15.93 14.87
N ALA A 83 2.74 -16.87 15.74
CA ALA A 83 2.93 -18.27 15.39
C ALA A 83 1.58 -18.94 15.14
N VAL A 84 1.47 -19.67 14.05
CA VAL A 84 0.37 -20.63 13.85
C VAL A 84 0.67 -21.83 14.77
N PRO A 85 -0.25 -22.20 15.67
CA PRO A 85 -0.04 -23.37 16.52
C PRO A 85 0.19 -24.60 15.62
N LEU A 86 1.36 -25.19 15.71
CA LEU A 86 1.60 -26.45 15.02
C LEU A 86 0.86 -27.56 15.78
N PRO A 87 0.17 -28.48 15.09
CA PRO A 87 -0.45 -29.61 15.74
C PRO A 87 0.64 -30.42 16.43
N THR A 88 0.56 -30.51 17.73
CA THR A 88 1.48 -31.34 18.54
C THR A 88 1.18 -32.84 18.41
N GLY A 89 0.29 -33.23 17.51
CA GLY A 89 -0.05 -34.61 17.15
C GLY A 89 -1.06 -35.27 18.06
N LYS A 90 -1.59 -34.62 19.08
CA LYS A 90 -2.54 -35.21 20.04
C LYS A 90 -3.86 -34.45 20.20
N GLU A 91 -3.92 -33.19 19.84
CA GLU A 91 -5.14 -32.41 19.93
C GLU A 91 -5.53 -31.84 18.57
N PRO A 92 -6.83 -31.89 18.19
CA PRO A 92 -7.28 -31.25 16.98
C PRO A 92 -7.07 -29.75 17.10
N ILE A 93 -6.57 -29.10 16.04
CA ILE A 93 -6.54 -27.64 15.97
C ILE A 93 -7.99 -27.16 15.86
N GLU A 94 -8.41 -26.33 16.81
CA GLU A 94 -9.69 -25.64 16.68
C GLU A 94 -9.56 -24.54 15.64
N TYR A 95 -10.31 -24.68 14.54
CA TYR A 95 -10.43 -23.66 13.51
C TYR A 95 -11.45 -22.61 13.94
N GLU A 96 -11.18 -21.35 13.63
CA GLU A 96 -12.23 -20.36 13.66
C GLU A 96 -13.37 -20.76 12.70
N LYS A 97 -14.61 -20.39 13.04
CA LYS A 97 -15.75 -20.67 12.19
C LYS A 97 -15.50 -20.11 10.78
N PRO A 98 -15.62 -20.92 9.72
CA PRO A 98 -15.42 -20.46 8.35
C PRO A 98 -16.28 -19.25 8.02
N PHE A 99 -15.70 -18.29 7.32
CA PHE A 99 -16.41 -17.09 6.90
C PHE A 99 -16.91 -17.28 5.47
N LYS A 100 -18.22 -17.16 5.32
CA LYS A 100 -18.87 -17.23 4.01
C LYS A 100 -18.56 -15.97 3.23
N MET A 101 -18.13 -16.11 1.99
CA MET A 101 -17.78 -15.00 1.12
C MET A 101 -18.76 -14.85 -0.04
N ASP A 102 -19.19 -13.62 -0.31
CA ASP A 102 -20.01 -13.28 -1.46
C ASP A 102 -19.46 -11.97 -2.07
N PRO A 103 -19.13 -11.95 -3.38
CA PRO A 103 -18.58 -10.75 -4.02
C PRO A 103 -19.57 -9.58 -4.07
N THR A 104 -20.84 -9.80 -3.77
CA THR A 104 -21.87 -8.75 -3.75
C THR A 104 -21.96 -8.02 -2.41
N ASP A 105 -21.52 -8.65 -1.32
CA ASP A 105 -21.64 -8.09 0.04
C ASP A 105 -20.31 -8.06 0.83
N THR A 106 -19.25 -8.71 0.33
CA THR A 106 -17.97 -8.84 1.02
C THR A 106 -16.92 -7.95 0.41
N LEU A 107 -16.38 -7.03 1.20
CA LEU A 107 -15.19 -6.24 0.91
C LEU A 107 -13.96 -6.94 1.49
N ILE A 108 -12.88 -7.01 0.73
CA ILE A 108 -11.61 -7.56 1.19
C ILE A 108 -10.63 -6.41 1.40
N MET A 109 -10.19 -6.22 2.63
CA MET A 109 -9.09 -5.30 2.96
C MET A 109 -7.80 -6.08 3.07
N ASN A 110 -6.95 -5.89 2.09
CA ASN A 110 -5.68 -6.59 1.98
C ASN A 110 -4.56 -5.75 2.59
N ARG A 111 -3.96 -6.25 3.68
CA ARG A 111 -2.97 -5.53 4.46
C ARG A 111 -1.63 -6.25 4.57
N GLY A 112 -1.32 -7.15 3.68
CA GLY A 112 -0.10 -7.90 3.85
C GLY A 112 0.25 -8.82 2.70
N ILE A 113 -0.06 -8.46 1.47
CA ILE A 113 0.45 -9.24 0.34
C ILE A 113 1.97 -9.17 0.34
N HIS A 114 2.56 -10.34 0.35
CA HIS A 114 3.93 -10.51 -0.04
C HIS A 114 3.99 -10.78 -1.53
N VAL A 115 4.76 -9.98 -2.23
CA VAL A 115 4.98 -10.12 -3.66
C VAL A 115 5.94 -11.28 -3.90
N PRO A 116 5.60 -12.23 -4.79
CA PRO A 116 6.50 -13.34 -5.12
C PRO A 116 7.88 -12.87 -5.51
N GLY A 117 8.91 -13.53 -4.97
CA GLY A 117 10.31 -13.20 -5.24
C GLY A 117 10.89 -12.03 -4.44
N ILE A 118 10.05 -11.23 -3.76
CA ILE A 118 10.50 -10.12 -2.92
C ILE A 118 10.34 -10.46 -1.44
N THR A 119 9.14 -10.75 -1.00
CA THR A 119 8.84 -11.10 0.39
C THR A 119 7.62 -11.99 0.47
N GLY A 120 7.75 -13.31 0.49
CA GLY A 120 6.62 -14.11 0.89
C GLY A 120 6.23 -15.28 0.01
N ASN A 121 5.06 -15.81 0.30
CA ASN A 121 4.59 -17.06 -0.25
C ASN A 121 3.71 -16.82 -1.48
N GLN A 122 3.98 -17.52 -2.57
CA GLN A 122 3.20 -17.48 -3.80
C GLN A 122 1.70 -17.71 -3.54
N SER A 123 1.36 -18.61 -2.61
CA SER A 123 -0.04 -18.94 -2.30
C SER A 123 -0.86 -17.74 -1.79
N TRP A 124 -0.25 -16.77 -1.11
CA TRP A 124 -0.95 -15.56 -0.64
C TRP A 124 -1.30 -14.63 -1.79
N TYR A 125 -0.38 -14.50 -2.74
CA TYR A 125 -0.64 -13.77 -3.96
C TYR A 125 -1.73 -14.44 -4.80
N ASP A 126 -1.64 -15.76 -4.97
CA ASP A 126 -2.61 -16.55 -5.72
C ASP A 126 -4.01 -16.47 -5.10
N MET A 127 -4.11 -16.55 -3.76
CA MET A 127 -5.39 -16.38 -3.05
C MET A 127 -6.01 -15.00 -3.34
N SER A 128 -5.20 -13.95 -3.30
CA SER A 128 -5.67 -12.60 -3.64
C SER A 128 -6.11 -12.50 -5.10
N LYS A 129 -5.37 -13.14 -6.01
CA LYS A 129 -5.75 -13.20 -7.43
C LYS A 129 -7.07 -13.94 -7.66
N ILE A 130 -7.30 -15.04 -6.96
CA ILE A 130 -8.57 -15.77 -7.01
C ILE A 130 -9.73 -14.84 -6.65
N PHE A 131 -9.62 -14.08 -5.58
CA PHE A 131 -10.66 -13.13 -5.18
C PHE A 131 -10.89 -12.03 -6.23
N GLU A 132 -9.85 -11.51 -6.85
CA GLU A 132 -10.00 -10.55 -7.96
C GLU A 132 -10.74 -11.17 -9.15
N TYR A 133 -10.36 -12.39 -9.56
CA TYR A 133 -11.03 -13.11 -10.65
C TYR A 133 -12.51 -13.40 -10.36
N GLU A 134 -12.85 -13.69 -9.13
CA GLU A 134 -14.24 -13.92 -8.70
C GLU A 134 -15.02 -12.61 -8.52
N GLY A 135 -14.35 -11.46 -8.64
CA GLY A 135 -14.99 -10.15 -8.66
C GLY A 135 -15.21 -9.53 -7.31
N TYR A 136 -14.48 -9.99 -6.28
CA TYR A 136 -14.45 -9.29 -5.00
C TYR A 136 -13.81 -7.91 -5.15
N THR A 137 -14.34 -6.95 -4.42
CA THR A 137 -13.69 -5.64 -4.29
C THR A 137 -12.60 -5.75 -3.24
N MET A 138 -11.36 -5.45 -3.65
CA MET A 138 -10.19 -5.49 -2.77
C MET A 138 -9.61 -4.10 -2.52
N ILE A 139 -9.29 -3.81 -1.27
CA ILE A 139 -8.53 -2.63 -0.82
C ILE A 139 -7.18 -3.10 -0.24
N ASN A 140 -6.04 -2.96 -0.88
CA ASN A 140 -5.89 -2.67 -2.31
C ASN A 140 -5.84 -3.97 -3.09
N GLY A 141 -5.97 -3.86 -4.41
CA GLY A 141 -5.77 -4.99 -5.32
C GLY A 141 -4.30 -5.39 -5.46
N THR A 142 -4.07 -6.55 -6.06
CA THR A 142 -2.71 -7.11 -6.24
C THR A 142 -1.80 -6.22 -7.06
N GLU A 143 -2.33 -5.52 -8.06
CA GLU A 143 -1.56 -4.59 -8.90
C GLU A 143 -1.01 -3.43 -8.08
N CYS A 144 -1.83 -2.83 -7.22
CA CYS A 144 -1.38 -1.76 -6.33
C CYS A 144 -0.26 -2.25 -5.39
N HIS A 145 -0.40 -3.46 -4.84
CA HIS A 145 0.65 -4.02 -3.99
C HIS A 145 1.96 -4.25 -4.74
N LEU A 146 1.90 -4.78 -5.97
CA LEU A 146 3.07 -4.93 -6.84
C LEU A 146 3.74 -3.58 -7.11
N ASN A 147 2.96 -2.59 -7.50
CA ASN A 147 3.43 -1.24 -7.82
C ASN A 147 4.09 -0.55 -6.62
N CYS A 148 3.60 -0.83 -5.41
CA CYS A 148 4.12 -0.23 -4.17
C CYS A 148 5.21 -1.07 -3.49
N SER A 149 5.46 -2.31 -3.90
CA SER A 149 6.43 -3.22 -3.26
C SER A 149 7.87 -2.82 -3.49
N SER A 150 8.15 -2.14 -4.59
CA SER A 150 9.48 -1.72 -4.99
C SER A 150 9.54 -0.20 -5.11
N LYS A 151 10.52 0.41 -4.44
CA LYS A 151 10.79 1.85 -4.60
C LYS A 151 11.14 2.21 -6.03
N TRP A 152 11.78 1.29 -6.76
CA TRP A 152 12.08 1.48 -8.17
C TRP A 152 10.82 1.49 -9.03
N MET A 153 9.86 0.62 -8.76
CA MET A 153 8.58 0.65 -9.48
C MET A 153 7.80 1.95 -9.21
N ASN A 154 7.78 2.43 -7.96
CA ASN A 154 7.21 3.73 -7.65
C ASN A 154 7.85 4.84 -8.49
N GLN A 155 9.19 4.87 -8.57
CA GLN A 155 9.94 5.86 -9.35
C GLN A 155 9.55 5.82 -10.84
N ILE A 156 9.53 4.63 -11.46
CA ILE A 156 9.14 4.45 -12.87
C ILE A 156 7.71 4.96 -13.11
N LEU A 157 6.79 4.66 -12.20
CA LEU A 157 5.40 5.10 -12.32
C LEU A 157 5.26 6.60 -12.15
N PHE A 158 6.01 7.21 -11.24
CA PHE A 158 6.04 8.66 -11.07
C PHE A 158 6.55 9.35 -12.35
N GLU A 159 7.64 8.89 -12.91
CA GLU A 159 8.19 9.41 -14.17
C GLU A 159 7.19 9.26 -15.32
N ARG A 160 6.61 8.07 -15.48
CA ARG A 160 5.60 7.80 -16.52
C ARG A 160 4.39 8.70 -16.41
N HIS A 161 3.94 9.01 -15.20
CA HIS A 161 2.78 9.86 -14.93
C HIS A 161 3.14 11.33 -14.74
N LYS A 162 4.41 11.72 -14.96
CA LYS A 162 4.92 13.09 -14.80
C LYS A 162 4.62 13.66 -13.40
N ILE A 163 4.79 12.83 -12.40
CA ILE A 163 4.75 13.20 -10.99
C ILE A 163 6.16 13.65 -10.61
N ASN A 164 6.27 14.80 -9.97
CA ASN A 164 7.56 15.34 -9.57
C ASN A 164 8.18 14.47 -8.47
N THR A 165 9.42 14.02 -8.68
CA THR A 165 10.15 13.12 -7.77
C THR A 165 11.63 13.48 -7.81
N PRO A 166 12.41 13.24 -6.76
CA PRO A 166 13.84 13.45 -6.81
C PRO A 166 14.49 12.62 -7.93
N LYS A 167 15.49 13.17 -8.60
CA LYS A 167 16.26 12.44 -9.60
C LYS A 167 16.76 11.13 -9.01
N THR A 168 16.56 10.02 -9.70
CA THR A 168 16.87 8.68 -9.17
C THR A 168 17.43 7.80 -10.28
N VAL A 169 18.49 7.06 -9.98
CA VAL A 169 19.09 6.06 -10.87
C VAL A 169 19.22 4.74 -10.12
N ILE A 170 18.91 3.63 -10.78
CA ILE A 170 19.12 2.30 -10.21
C ILE A 170 20.54 1.81 -10.48
N ILE A 171 21.10 1.12 -9.48
CA ILE A 171 22.36 0.39 -9.58
C ILE A 171 21.99 -1.08 -9.42
N SER A 172 22.20 -1.89 -10.44
CA SER A 172 21.90 -3.33 -10.47
C SER A 172 23.14 -4.23 -10.44
N HIS A 173 24.33 -3.64 -10.30
CA HIS A 173 25.60 -4.35 -10.09
C HIS A 173 26.63 -3.40 -9.47
N LYS A 174 27.61 -3.94 -8.75
CA LYS A 174 28.57 -3.17 -7.95
C LYS A 174 29.44 -2.19 -8.77
N GLU A 175 29.73 -2.52 -10.02
CA GLU A 175 30.52 -1.69 -10.92
C GLU A 175 29.74 -0.48 -11.46
N GLY A 176 28.40 -0.49 -11.35
CA GLY A 176 27.53 0.57 -11.86
C GLY A 176 27.52 1.86 -11.04
N ALA A 177 28.09 1.89 -9.85
CA ALA A 177 28.00 3.04 -8.92
C ALA A 177 28.51 4.35 -9.54
N ARG A 178 29.64 4.30 -10.23
CA ARG A 178 30.24 5.49 -10.86
C ARG A 178 29.39 6.02 -12.01
N GLU A 179 28.94 5.12 -12.90
CA GLU A 179 28.09 5.49 -14.03
C GLU A 179 26.74 6.03 -13.55
N ALA A 180 26.15 5.42 -12.52
CA ALA A 180 24.93 5.89 -11.91
C ALA A 180 25.07 7.32 -11.34
N PHE A 181 26.19 7.62 -10.69
CA PHE A 181 26.48 8.96 -10.21
C PHE A 181 26.58 9.98 -11.35
N GLU A 182 27.30 9.64 -12.42
CA GLU A 182 27.46 10.52 -13.58
C GLU A 182 26.12 10.76 -14.31
N ARG A 183 25.27 9.74 -14.37
CA ARG A 183 23.93 9.84 -14.98
C ARG A 183 22.93 10.59 -14.11
N LEU A 184 23.07 10.53 -12.80
CA LEU A 184 22.18 11.24 -11.88
C LEU A 184 22.28 12.75 -12.05
N ASP A 185 23.47 13.26 -12.47
CA ASP A 185 23.72 14.68 -12.70
C ASP A 185 23.28 15.52 -11.50
N SER A 186 23.82 15.17 -10.33
CA SER A 186 23.51 15.81 -9.06
C SER A 186 24.74 15.82 -8.16
N ASP A 187 24.79 16.80 -7.27
CA ASP A 187 25.90 16.98 -6.33
C ASP A 187 25.69 16.14 -5.05
N PHE A 188 26.78 15.94 -4.31
CA PHE A 188 26.70 15.40 -2.96
C PHE A 188 26.18 16.46 -1.97
N PRO A 189 25.46 16.04 -0.91
CA PRO A 189 25.17 14.66 -0.52
C PRO A 189 24.08 14.00 -1.36
N LEU A 190 24.15 12.68 -1.43
CA LEU A 190 23.14 11.84 -2.11
C LEU A 190 22.53 10.85 -1.13
N ILE A 191 21.36 10.35 -1.50
CA ILE A 191 20.68 9.29 -0.75
C ILE A 191 20.78 7.96 -1.52
N LEU A 192 21.33 6.95 -0.85
CA LEU A 192 21.34 5.58 -1.36
C LEU A 192 20.28 4.77 -0.63
N LYS A 193 19.44 4.08 -1.38
CA LYS A 193 18.32 3.28 -0.84
C LYS A 193 18.39 1.86 -1.38
N THR A 194 18.13 0.88 -0.51
CA THR A 194 17.85 -0.49 -0.99
C THR A 194 16.40 -0.56 -1.47
N SER A 195 16.14 -1.31 -2.53
CA SER A 195 14.82 -1.43 -3.14
C SER A 195 13.76 -1.92 -2.15
N ASN A 196 14.13 -2.83 -1.25
CA ASN A 196 13.23 -3.56 -0.36
C ASN A 196 13.25 -3.09 1.11
N GLY A 197 13.81 -1.94 1.43
CA GLY A 197 13.83 -1.39 2.79
C GLY A 197 12.51 -0.71 3.19
N SER A 198 12.16 -0.77 4.48
CA SER A 198 11.02 -0.06 5.06
C SER A 198 11.40 0.68 6.33
N ARG A 199 10.60 1.67 6.76
CA ARG A 199 10.77 2.43 8.02
C ARG A 199 12.14 3.12 8.15
N GLY A 200 12.74 3.54 7.03
CA GLY A 200 14.07 4.18 7.02
C GLY A 200 15.24 3.21 7.12
N VAL A 201 15.00 1.91 7.22
CA VAL A 201 16.05 0.89 7.13
C VAL A 201 16.50 0.78 5.67
N GLY A 202 17.83 0.75 5.45
CA GLY A 202 18.40 0.72 4.09
C GLY A 202 18.40 2.07 3.37
N VAL A 203 18.28 3.19 4.10
CA VAL A 203 18.47 4.56 3.59
C VAL A 203 19.77 5.11 4.14
N ILE A 204 20.72 5.39 3.26
CA ILE A 204 22.11 5.71 3.60
C ILE A 204 22.45 7.08 3.01
N TRP A 205 23.08 7.92 3.84
CA TRP A 205 23.64 9.21 3.45
C TRP A 205 25.02 9.01 2.82
N VAL A 206 25.25 9.61 1.67
CA VAL A 206 26.49 9.48 0.90
C VAL A 206 27.05 10.86 0.60
N GLU A 207 28.29 11.12 1.04
CA GLU A 207 28.92 12.46 0.97
C GLU A 207 30.00 12.58 -0.11
N SER A 208 30.40 11.46 -0.73
CA SER A 208 31.48 11.48 -1.72
C SER A 208 31.43 10.25 -2.65
N LYS A 209 32.11 10.35 -3.79
CA LYS A 209 32.30 9.19 -4.70
C LYS A 209 32.92 7.99 -4.00
N LYS A 210 33.91 8.22 -3.12
CA LYS A 210 34.56 7.13 -2.38
C LYS A 210 33.61 6.43 -1.40
N SER A 211 32.79 7.21 -0.67
CA SER A 211 31.80 6.61 0.23
C SER A 211 30.69 5.89 -0.56
N LEU A 212 30.29 6.38 -1.72
CA LEU A 212 29.35 5.70 -2.62
C LEU A 212 29.90 4.34 -3.06
N GLU A 213 31.09 4.31 -3.65
CA GLU A 213 31.72 3.09 -4.13
C GLU A 213 31.90 2.06 -3.00
N ALA A 214 32.39 2.48 -1.85
CA ALA A 214 32.58 1.60 -0.70
C ALA A 214 31.25 1.01 -0.18
N THR A 215 30.22 1.85 -0.11
CA THR A 215 28.89 1.41 0.37
C THR A 215 28.25 0.43 -0.62
N VAL A 216 28.32 0.72 -1.92
CA VAL A 216 27.78 -0.19 -2.95
C VAL A 216 28.52 -1.53 -2.93
N GLN A 217 29.86 -1.53 -2.84
CA GLN A 217 30.64 -2.77 -2.72
C GLN A 217 30.25 -3.59 -1.49
N LEU A 218 30.02 -2.93 -0.34
CA LEU A 218 29.59 -3.61 0.88
C LEU A 218 28.20 -4.27 0.69
N LEU A 219 27.23 -3.53 0.16
CA LEU A 219 25.88 -4.02 -0.07
C LEU A 219 25.86 -5.24 -1.01
N TYR A 220 26.61 -5.18 -2.11
CA TYR A 220 26.69 -6.28 -3.07
C TYR A 220 27.51 -7.49 -2.55
N ARG A 221 28.40 -7.28 -1.59
CA ARG A 221 29.07 -8.40 -0.91
C ARG A 221 28.10 -9.18 -0.02
N GLU A 222 27.18 -8.48 0.64
CA GLU A 222 26.18 -9.12 1.52
C GLU A 222 25.03 -9.78 0.73
N ASN A 223 24.65 -9.18 -0.42
CA ASN A 223 23.62 -9.72 -1.32
C ASN A 223 23.89 -9.29 -2.76
N GLU A 224 24.34 -10.21 -3.60
CA GLU A 224 24.66 -9.94 -5.03
C GLU A 224 23.45 -9.59 -5.91
N TYR A 225 22.24 -9.88 -5.42
CA TYR A 225 20.99 -9.61 -6.14
C TYR A 225 20.25 -8.37 -5.59
N ILE A 226 20.93 -7.53 -4.83
CA ILE A 226 20.33 -6.33 -4.28
C ILE A 226 20.20 -5.24 -5.35
N ASP A 227 19.02 -4.66 -5.47
CA ASP A 227 18.82 -3.43 -6.22
C ASP A 227 19.03 -2.24 -5.30
N VAL A 228 19.85 -1.30 -5.77
CA VAL A 228 20.20 -0.09 -5.04
C VAL A 228 19.79 1.12 -5.86
N LEU A 229 19.07 2.06 -5.25
CA LEU A 229 18.72 3.33 -5.85
C LEU A 229 19.66 4.42 -5.34
N LEU A 230 20.23 5.18 -6.25
CA LEU A 230 20.95 6.42 -5.98
C LEU A 230 20.02 7.58 -6.31
N GLN A 231 19.76 8.44 -5.35
CA GLN A 231 18.80 9.54 -5.44
C GLN A 231 19.42 10.86 -5.00
N GLU A 232 19.07 11.96 -5.67
CA GLU A 232 19.43 13.29 -5.21
C GLU A 232 18.81 13.57 -3.82
N TYR A 233 19.53 14.33 -3.02
CA TYR A 233 19.03 14.79 -1.73
C TYR A 233 18.25 16.08 -1.88
N ILE A 234 16.99 16.07 -1.42
CA ILE A 234 16.18 17.28 -1.32
C ILE A 234 16.24 17.76 0.13
N GLU A 235 16.87 18.92 0.35
CA GLU A 235 16.93 19.51 1.69
C GLU A 235 15.53 19.88 2.18
N THR A 236 15.20 19.42 3.38
CA THR A 236 13.88 19.70 3.97
C THR A 236 13.94 19.65 5.49
N LYS A 237 13.05 20.39 6.14
CA LYS A 237 12.85 20.33 7.59
C LYS A 237 11.80 19.28 8.00
N TYR A 238 11.00 18.81 7.08
CA TYR A 238 9.96 17.81 7.30
C TYR A 238 9.52 17.19 5.98
N ASP A 239 8.98 16.01 6.05
CA ASP A 239 8.16 15.45 4.99
C ASP A 239 6.68 15.42 5.40
N VAL A 240 5.82 15.09 4.45
CA VAL A 240 4.38 14.98 4.65
C VAL A 240 3.91 13.60 4.25
N ARG A 241 3.07 13.00 5.10
CA ARG A 241 2.26 11.83 4.75
C ARG A 241 0.81 12.22 4.62
N ALA A 242 0.24 11.97 3.45
CA ALA A 242 -1.19 12.11 3.18
C ALA A 242 -1.84 10.73 3.02
N ILE A 243 -3.05 10.54 3.53
CA ILE A 243 -3.85 9.34 3.30
C ILE A 243 -4.87 9.66 2.21
N VAL A 244 -4.74 8.95 1.09
CA VAL A 244 -5.65 9.08 -0.05
C VAL A 244 -6.58 7.89 -0.09
N VAL A 245 -7.88 8.14 -0.16
CA VAL A 245 -8.94 7.12 -0.15
C VAL A 245 -9.91 7.35 -1.30
N ALA A 246 -9.96 6.42 -2.25
CA ALA A 246 -10.87 6.48 -3.40
C ALA A 246 -10.86 7.82 -4.14
N GLY A 247 -9.69 8.46 -4.23
CA GLY A 247 -9.48 9.73 -4.93
C GLY A 247 -9.73 10.99 -4.11
N ASP A 248 -9.87 10.87 -2.79
CA ASP A 248 -9.93 12.00 -1.86
C ASP A 248 -8.82 11.89 -0.81
N VAL A 249 -8.24 13.02 -0.39
CA VAL A 249 -7.36 13.05 0.78
C VAL A 249 -8.22 13.12 2.03
N VAL A 250 -8.05 12.15 2.94
CA VAL A 250 -8.85 12.06 4.18
C VAL A 250 -8.09 12.49 5.43
N GLY A 251 -6.79 12.67 5.34
CA GLY A 251 -5.98 13.16 6.44
C GLY A 251 -4.52 13.33 6.03
N SER A 252 -3.82 14.18 6.73
CA SER A 252 -2.39 14.42 6.50
C SER A 252 -1.66 14.85 7.77
N MET A 253 -0.38 14.50 7.83
CA MET A 253 0.52 14.88 8.90
C MET A 253 1.89 15.23 8.35
N LYS A 254 2.56 16.18 8.93
CA LYS A 254 3.99 16.42 8.71
C LYS A 254 4.83 15.70 9.76
N ARG A 255 5.97 15.19 9.33
CA ARG A 255 6.94 14.48 10.16
C ARG A 255 8.24 15.30 10.16
N PRO A 256 8.54 16.05 11.21
CA PRO A 256 9.77 16.81 11.30
C PRO A 256 11.01 15.90 11.21
N VAL A 257 12.06 16.38 10.58
CA VAL A 257 13.38 15.73 10.60
C VAL A 257 14.00 15.96 11.98
N PRO A 258 14.34 14.90 12.73
CA PRO A 258 14.98 15.05 14.04
C PRO A 258 16.36 15.73 13.94
N PRO A 259 16.79 16.48 14.97
CA PRO A 259 18.12 17.05 14.99
C PRO A 259 19.22 15.98 14.82
N GLY A 260 20.11 16.19 13.87
CA GLY A 260 21.21 15.27 13.59
C GLY A 260 20.86 14.09 12.70
N ASP A 261 19.63 14.00 12.19
CA ASP A 261 19.22 13.04 11.16
C ASP A 261 18.85 13.80 9.86
N PHE A 262 18.76 13.07 8.77
CA PHE A 262 18.23 13.53 7.47
C PHE A 262 16.88 12.87 7.11
N ARG A 263 16.46 11.90 7.93
CA ARG A 263 15.23 11.11 7.74
C ARG A 263 14.13 11.65 8.65
N SER A 264 12.91 11.68 8.16
CA SER A 264 11.71 12.19 8.84
C SER A 264 10.79 11.08 9.39
N ASN A 265 11.22 9.81 9.32
CA ASN A 265 10.38 8.68 9.73
C ASN A 265 10.12 8.68 11.26
N VAL A 266 8.88 8.42 11.67
CA VAL A 266 8.48 8.28 13.08
C VAL A 266 9.31 7.23 13.82
N ALA A 267 9.67 6.13 13.14
CA ALA A 267 10.56 5.09 13.69
C ALA A 267 11.97 5.60 14.04
N GLN A 268 12.35 6.79 13.57
CA GLN A 268 13.63 7.45 13.86
C GLN A 268 13.49 8.62 14.84
N GLY A 269 12.34 8.71 15.55
CA GLY A 269 12.12 9.70 16.59
C GLY A 269 11.43 10.99 16.12
N SER A 270 10.88 11.05 14.92
CA SER A 270 10.04 12.16 14.50
C SER A 270 8.75 12.21 15.33
N GLU A 271 8.35 13.41 15.74
CA GLU A 271 7.06 13.68 16.39
C GLU A 271 6.10 14.29 15.37
N PRO A 272 5.20 13.48 14.78
CA PRO A 272 4.30 13.96 13.75
C PRO A 272 3.26 14.93 14.32
N VAL A 273 2.87 15.91 13.50
CA VAL A 273 1.83 16.88 13.84
C VAL A 273 0.86 17.04 12.66
N PRO A 274 -0.39 17.53 12.92
CA PRO A 274 -1.35 17.79 11.84
C PRO A 274 -0.76 18.71 10.78
N HIS A 275 -1.17 18.55 9.53
CA HIS A 275 -0.71 19.34 8.42
C HIS A 275 -1.81 19.62 7.41
N ASP A 276 -2.10 20.89 7.15
CA ASP A 276 -3.06 21.28 6.13
C ASP A 276 -2.37 21.29 4.75
N LEU A 277 -2.97 20.59 3.81
CA LEU A 277 -2.48 20.54 2.43
C LEU A 277 -3.01 21.71 1.61
N THR A 278 -2.16 22.24 0.74
CA THR A 278 -2.61 23.15 -0.32
C THR A 278 -3.40 22.40 -1.38
N LYS A 279 -4.13 23.15 -2.21
CA LYS A 279 -4.86 22.52 -3.32
C LYS A 279 -3.92 21.79 -4.29
N LEU A 280 -2.73 22.34 -4.55
CA LEU A 280 -1.71 21.72 -5.39
C LEU A 280 -1.25 20.40 -4.82
N GLU A 281 -0.92 20.36 -3.51
CA GLU A 281 -0.50 19.14 -2.82
C GLU A 281 -1.59 18.07 -2.84
N ILE A 282 -2.85 18.43 -2.62
CA ILE A 282 -4.00 17.51 -2.70
C ILE A 282 -4.12 16.92 -4.11
N ASP A 283 -4.12 17.76 -5.15
CA ASP A 283 -4.28 17.31 -6.53
C ASP A 283 -3.12 16.36 -6.94
N GLU A 284 -1.89 16.67 -6.55
CA GLU A 284 -0.71 15.86 -6.85
C GLU A 284 -0.69 14.56 -6.02
N CYS A 285 -1.10 14.55 -4.74
CA CYS A 285 -1.27 13.33 -3.94
C CYS A 285 -2.28 12.36 -4.57
N ILE A 286 -3.41 12.88 -5.06
CA ILE A 286 -4.42 12.07 -5.76
C ILE A 286 -3.84 11.48 -7.05
N ARG A 287 -3.01 12.23 -7.78
CA ARG A 287 -2.33 11.73 -8.97
C ARG A 287 -1.33 10.63 -8.62
N ALA A 288 -0.54 10.81 -7.55
CA ALA A 288 0.41 9.81 -7.08
C ALA A 288 -0.28 8.50 -6.67
N ALA A 289 -1.37 8.57 -5.91
CA ALA A 289 -2.17 7.40 -5.55
C ALA A 289 -2.73 6.66 -6.78
N LYS A 290 -3.20 7.40 -7.79
CA LYS A 290 -3.70 6.83 -9.04
C LYS A 290 -2.61 6.17 -9.88
N SER A 291 -1.39 6.68 -9.84
CA SER A 291 -0.29 6.13 -10.64
C SER A 291 0.07 4.69 -10.25
N VAL A 292 -0.23 4.30 -9.02
CA VAL A 292 -0.01 2.95 -8.49
C VAL A 292 -1.28 2.10 -8.44
N ASP A 293 -2.41 2.58 -8.98
CA ASP A 293 -3.74 1.95 -8.89
C ASP A 293 -4.24 1.79 -7.44
N GLY A 294 -3.94 2.79 -6.60
CA GLY A 294 -4.20 2.75 -5.17
C GLY A 294 -5.59 3.26 -4.78
N LEU A 295 -6.32 2.47 -3.99
CA LEU A 295 -7.62 2.84 -3.40
C LEU A 295 -7.48 3.45 -2.01
N VAL A 296 -6.62 2.87 -1.19
CA VAL A 296 -6.25 3.40 0.13
C VAL A 296 -4.73 3.42 0.18
N THR A 297 -4.14 4.60 0.14
CA THR A 297 -2.68 4.74 0.10
C THR A 297 -2.17 5.77 1.07
N GLY A 298 -0.97 5.54 1.57
CA GLY A 298 -0.16 6.57 2.22
C GLY A 298 0.81 7.15 1.19
N VAL A 299 0.71 8.43 0.94
CA VAL A 299 1.53 9.15 -0.03
C VAL A 299 2.53 10.00 0.74
N ASP A 300 3.82 9.76 0.53
CA ASP A 300 4.91 10.46 1.19
C ASP A 300 5.60 11.43 0.22
N PHE A 301 5.72 12.69 0.63
CA PHE A 301 6.33 13.72 -0.20
C PHE A 301 7.05 14.81 0.61
N ILE A 302 8.01 15.47 -0.01
CA ILE A 302 8.64 16.70 0.47
C ILE A 302 7.94 17.87 -0.20
N PRO A 303 7.40 18.85 0.56
CA PRO A 303 6.77 20.04 -0.04
C PRO A 303 7.73 20.85 -0.91
N GLY A 304 7.19 21.51 -1.92
CA GLY A 304 7.91 22.51 -2.69
C GLY A 304 8.30 23.74 -1.84
N ALA A 305 9.28 24.49 -2.28
CA ALA A 305 9.74 25.68 -1.58
C ALA A 305 8.62 26.73 -1.41
N ASP A 306 7.87 26.99 -2.47
CA ASP A 306 6.58 27.69 -2.43
C ASP A 306 5.46 26.66 -2.60
N ARG A 307 4.81 26.29 -1.52
CA ARG A 307 3.81 25.22 -1.48
C ARG A 307 2.58 25.46 -2.39
N GLU A 308 2.31 26.69 -2.76
CA GLU A 308 1.18 27.04 -3.65
C GLU A 308 1.55 26.93 -5.14
N ARG A 309 2.83 27.00 -5.48
CA ARG A 309 3.33 27.09 -6.86
C ARG A 309 4.23 25.94 -7.27
N ASP A 310 5.08 25.49 -6.36
CA ASP A 310 6.09 24.48 -6.64
C ASP A 310 5.51 23.08 -6.33
N LYS A 311 5.62 22.18 -7.30
CA LYS A 311 5.18 20.81 -7.11
C LYS A 311 5.99 20.13 -6.00
N PRO A 312 5.32 19.37 -5.10
CA PRO A 312 6.03 18.57 -4.10
C PRO A 312 6.86 17.48 -4.77
N PHE A 313 7.92 17.04 -4.08
CA PHE A 313 8.74 15.89 -4.49
C PHE A 313 8.20 14.60 -3.86
N PHE A 314 7.63 13.72 -4.65
CA PHE A 314 7.09 12.46 -4.15
C PHE A 314 8.20 11.44 -3.90
N ILE A 315 8.16 10.84 -2.72
CA ILE A 315 9.17 9.88 -2.24
C ILE A 315 8.70 8.45 -2.45
N GLU A 316 7.47 8.14 -2.01
CA GLU A 316 6.86 6.81 -2.15
C GLU A 316 5.35 6.85 -1.98
N VAL A 317 4.68 5.82 -2.50
CA VAL A 317 3.29 5.49 -2.20
C VAL A 317 3.25 4.12 -1.57
N ASN A 318 2.57 4.03 -0.43
CA ASN A 318 2.40 2.80 0.34
C ASN A 318 0.99 2.24 0.17
N SER A 319 0.87 0.98 -0.27
CA SER A 319 -0.43 0.29 -0.46
C SER A 319 -1.08 -0.16 0.85
N THR A 320 -0.32 -0.23 1.94
CA THR A 320 -0.81 -0.62 3.28
C THR A 320 -0.33 0.39 4.32
N PRO A 321 -0.84 1.63 4.27
CA PRO A 321 -0.37 2.66 5.19
C PRO A 321 -0.66 2.27 6.65
N GLY A 322 0.31 2.52 7.53
CA GLY A 322 0.08 2.50 8.97
C GLY A 322 -0.81 3.69 9.36
N LEU A 323 -1.90 3.42 10.08
CA LEU A 323 -2.88 4.45 10.45
C LEU A 323 -2.72 4.94 11.88
N ILE A 324 -2.06 4.20 12.75
CA ILE A 324 -1.94 4.56 14.19
C ILE A 324 -1.39 5.96 14.38
N GLY A 325 -0.25 6.28 13.76
CA GLY A 325 0.37 7.60 13.95
C GLY A 325 -0.50 8.77 13.49
N ILE A 326 -1.21 8.62 12.36
CA ILE A 326 -2.11 9.70 11.90
C ILE A 326 -3.39 9.77 12.73
N GLU A 327 -3.90 8.64 13.23
CA GLU A 327 -5.03 8.63 14.17
C GLU A 327 -4.67 9.34 15.49
N GLU A 328 -3.46 9.12 16.00
CA GLU A 328 -2.99 9.81 17.21
C GLU A 328 -2.88 11.31 17.01
N VAL A 329 -2.43 11.74 15.84
CA VAL A 329 -2.29 13.14 15.47
C VAL A 329 -3.65 13.82 15.30
N LEU A 330 -4.62 13.14 14.66
CA LEU A 330 -5.91 13.71 14.26
C LEU A 330 -7.08 13.32 15.16
N LYS A 331 -6.89 12.48 16.18
CA LYS A 331 -7.95 11.88 17.03
C LYS A 331 -8.90 12.87 17.70
N LYS A 332 -8.53 14.13 17.81
CA LYS A 332 -9.40 15.18 18.37
C LYS A 332 -10.40 15.73 17.36
N GLU A 333 -10.19 15.50 16.09
CA GLU A 333 -10.98 16.05 15.01
C GLU A 333 -11.87 14.97 14.39
N PHE A 334 -11.29 13.85 13.97
CA PHE A 334 -12.02 12.72 13.38
C PHE A 334 -11.14 11.47 13.32
N SER A 335 -11.74 10.32 12.96
CA SER A 335 -11.00 9.07 12.72
C SER A 335 -10.82 8.83 11.23
N VAL A 336 -9.56 8.77 10.79
CA VAL A 336 -9.16 8.43 9.41
C VAL A 336 -9.65 7.03 9.04
N THR A 337 -9.53 6.07 9.96
CA THR A 337 -10.00 4.69 9.77
C THR A 337 -11.51 4.64 9.54
N THR A 338 -12.27 5.42 10.31
CA THR A 338 -13.73 5.53 10.11
C THR A 338 -14.05 6.12 8.74
N GLU A 339 -13.35 7.15 8.30
CA GLU A 339 -13.56 7.74 6.98
C GLU A 339 -13.21 6.76 5.85
N ILE A 340 -12.14 5.97 6.01
CA ILE A 340 -11.83 4.89 5.07
C ILE A 340 -13.02 3.92 4.96
N LEU A 341 -13.51 3.40 6.08
CA LEU A 341 -14.62 2.45 6.08
C LEU A 341 -15.90 3.07 5.49
N LYS A 342 -16.25 4.29 5.86
CA LYS A 342 -17.43 5.00 5.32
C LYS A 342 -17.36 5.17 3.79
N LYS A 343 -16.17 5.42 3.23
CA LYS A 343 -16.02 5.55 1.77
C LYS A 343 -16.44 4.30 1.02
N PHE A 344 -16.28 3.13 1.63
CA PHE A 344 -16.58 1.85 1.00
C PHE A 344 -17.92 1.27 1.43
N PHE A 345 -18.31 1.39 2.70
CA PHE A 345 -19.52 0.75 3.25
C PHE A 345 -20.79 1.61 3.19
N ASN A 346 -20.69 2.91 2.96
CA ASN A 346 -21.86 3.76 2.68
C ASN A 346 -22.36 3.66 1.23
N ARG A 347 -21.82 2.73 0.42
CA ARG A 347 -22.18 2.52 -0.97
C ARG A 347 -22.90 1.19 -1.11
N THR A 348 -24.08 1.22 -1.69
CA THR A 348 -25.03 0.11 -1.69
C THR A 348 -24.71 -1.02 -2.67
N ARG A 349 -23.82 -0.81 -3.63
CA ARG A 349 -23.48 -1.83 -4.64
C ARG A 349 -21.98 -1.86 -4.93
N TRP A 350 -21.34 -2.89 -4.45
CA TRP A 350 -19.93 -3.16 -4.75
C TRP A 350 -19.65 -3.32 -6.24
N LYS A 351 -20.56 -3.93 -6.98
CA LYS A 351 -20.40 -4.14 -8.43
C LYS A 351 -20.26 -2.84 -9.23
N ASP A 352 -20.81 -1.74 -8.71
CA ASP A 352 -20.74 -0.41 -9.33
C ASP A 352 -19.71 0.49 -8.64
N HIS A 353 -18.94 -0.04 -7.70
CA HIS A 353 -17.92 0.70 -6.98
C HIS A 353 -16.79 1.10 -7.93
N PRO A 354 -16.30 2.39 -7.87
CA PRO A 354 -15.21 2.84 -8.73
C PRO A 354 -13.88 2.12 -8.50
N ALA A 355 -13.80 1.38 -7.38
CA ALA A 355 -12.68 0.53 -7.02
C ALA A 355 -12.70 -0.83 -7.69
N LYS A 356 -13.81 -1.20 -8.31
CA LYS A 356 -13.84 -2.43 -9.09
C LYS A 356 -12.89 -2.25 -10.28
N PRO A 357 -11.86 -3.09 -10.42
CA PRO A 357 -11.02 -3.02 -11.60
C PRO A 357 -11.93 -3.14 -12.81
N ASP A 358 -11.73 -2.27 -13.80
CA ASP A 358 -12.42 -2.41 -15.07
C ASP A 358 -12.06 -3.79 -15.63
N ARG A 359 -13.02 -4.71 -15.59
CA ARG A 359 -12.84 -6.09 -16.07
C ARG A 359 -12.39 -6.13 -17.53
N THR A 360 -12.57 -5.04 -18.28
CA THR A 360 -12.05 -4.92 -19.64
C THR A 360 -10.52 -4.85 -19.65
N MET A 361 -9.89 -4.52 -18.51
CA MET A 361 -8.41 -4.52 -18.37
C MET A 361 -7.84 -5.87 -17.90
N VAL A 362 -8.66 -6.79 -17.40
CA VAL A 362 -8.26 -8.11 -16.88
C VAL A 362 -8.59 -9.25 -17.86
N GLY A 363 -9.10 -8.93 -19.02
CA GLY A 363 -9.12 -9.90 -20.13
C GLY A 363 -7.68 -10.28 -20.49
N PRO A 364 -7.41 -11.55 -20.86
CA PRO A 364 -6.11 -11.87 -21.40
C PRO A 364 -5.80 -10.83 -22.49
N ARG A 365 -4.74 -10.08 -22.36
CA ARG A 365 -4.24 -9.26 -23.45
C ARG A 365 -3.89 -10.23 -24.57
N THR A 366 -4.86 -10.57 -25.41
CA THR A 366 -4.61 -11.19 -26.69
C THR A 366 -3.89 -10.09 -27.48
N TYR A 367 -2.56 -10.08 -27.36
CA TYR A 367 -1.77 -9.43 -28.39
C TYR A 367 -2.21 -10.07 -29.70
N PRO A 368 -2.70 -9.31 -30.68
CA PRO A 368 -2.97 -9.89 -31.97
C PRO A 368 -1.63 -10.48 -32.44
N ILE A 369 -1.53 -11.80 -32.44
CA ILE A 369 -0.47 -12.49 -33.14
C ILE A 369 -0.71 -12.08 -34.60
N LYS A 370 0.06 -11.12 -35.09
CA LYS A 370 0.13 -10.87 -36.53
C LYS A 370 0.68 -12.14 -37.13
N ASN A 371 -0.21 -13.00 -37.58
CA ASN A 371 0.18 -14.06 -38.49
C ASN A 371 0.83 -13.39 -39.69
N LYS A 372 2.15 -13.39 -39.69
CA LYS A 372 2.89 -13.25 -40.95
C LYS A 372 2.66 -14.52 -41.75
N GLN A 373 1.50 -14.62 -42.39
CA GLN A 373 1.39 -15.39 -43.63
C GLN A 373 1.82 -14.44 -44.75
N GLY A 374 2.91 -14.77 -45.38
CA GLY A 374 3.37 -14.06 -46.55
C GLY A 374 4.70 -14.61 -46.98
N VAL A 375 4.62 -15.70 -47.81
CA VAL A 375 5.59 -16.27 -48.79
C VAL A 375 6.96 -16.62 -48.20
#